data_89f49cd7033827d01469dc9e25b676fb
#
_entry.id   89f49cd7033827d01469dc9e25b676fb
#
_cell.length_a   1.000
_cell.length_b   1.000
_cell.length_c   1.000
_cell.angle_alpha   90.00
_cell.angle_beta   90.00
_cell.angle_gamma   90.00
#
_symmetry.space_group_name_H-M   'P 1'
#
loop_
_entity.id
_entity.type
_entity.pdbx_description
1 polymer ?
#
loop_
_entity_poly.entity_id
_entity_poly.type
_entity_poly.pdbx_seq_one_letter_code
_entity_poly.pdbx_strand_id
1 'polypeptide(L)'
;RRDGEITEVLPADNAAHLDKDKQAFEHWYFDAHLDDGRIVVVMLQSRELVRRKPGVEIHLYTPDGKRRESNRHHTDAEMTVSTEKVDVQIAHHSAVLVDVVDGLPVYRVKAQQDGIGVDLTFHAEVPPWMPGRGQTRYTSREYFAWCVGAPRARVEGTVTVDGETAPVTGRGYHDHNWGVGDMKRIISKWYWGRLYTDELSLIYAMVE
;
A
#
# COMPACT_ATOMS: atom_id res chain seq x y z
N ARG A 1 -24.21 -1.46 0.20
CA ARG A 1 -23.50 -0.44 -0.60
C ARG A 1 -23.89 -0.61 -2.07
N ARG A 2 -24.08 0.47 -2.81
CA ARG A 2 -24.26 0.47 -4.26
C ARG A 2 -22.91 0.74 -4.91
N ASP A 3 -22.63 0.11 -6.04
CA ASP A 3 -21.43 0.39 -6.80
C ASP A 3 -21.44 1.86 -7.26
N GLY A 4 -20.28 2.52 -7.12
CA GLY A 4 -20.12 3.93 -7.46
C GLY A 4 -20.53 4.94 -6.40
N GLU A 5 -21.15 4.52 -5.28
CA GLU A 5 -21.43 5.42 -4.17
C GLU A 5 -20.16 5.63 -3.31
N ILE A 6 -19.90 6.87 -2.92
CA ILE A 6 -18.93 7.19 -1.89
C ILE A 6 -19.47 6.65 -0.57
N THR A 7 -18.68 5.84 0.12
CA THR A 7 -19.08 5.22 1.38
C THR A 7 -17.98 5.40 2.40
N GLU A 8 -18.37 5.39 3.67
CA GLU A 8 -17.42 5.32 4.78
C GLU A 8 -16.59 4.04 4.68
N VAL A 9 -15.27 4.18 4.79
CA VAL A 9 -14.33 3.06 4.81
C VAL A 9 -14.11 2.65 6.26
N LEU A 10 -14.46 1.42 6.58
CA LEU A 10 -14.22 0.82 7.88
C LEU A 10 -12.81 0.17 7.91
N PRO A 11 -12.21 -0.03 9.08
CA PRO A 11 -10.91 -0.72 9.20
C PRO A 11 -10.85 -2.07 8.48
N ALA A 12 -11.97 -2.83 8.52
CA ALA A 12 -12.09 -4.13 7.85
C ALA A 12 -12.13 -4.04 6.31
N ASP A 13 -12.49 -2.90 5.73
CA ASP A 13 -12.45 -2.71 4.27
C ASP A 13 -11.00 -2.63 3.75
N ASN A 14 -10.06 -2.22 4.60
CA ASN A 14 -8.62 -2.12 4.30
C ASN A 14 -7.81 -3.30 4.87
N ALA A 15 -8.47 -4.24 5.53
CA ALA A 15 -7.87 -5.46 6.07
C ALA A 15 -7.72 -6.56 5.01
N ALA A 16 -7.08 -7.67 5.35
CA ALA A 16 -6.88 -8.78 4.41
C ALA A 16 -8.21 -9.43 3.97
N HIS A 17 -8.33 -9.67 2.68
CA HIS A 17 -9.53 -10.26 2.06
C HIS A 17 -9.43 -11.78 1.87
N LEU A 18 -8.22 -12.36 1.87
CA LEU A 18 -7.91 -13.79 1.87
C LEU A 18 -8.71 -14.61 0.84
N ASP A 19 -8.82 -14.12 -0.40
CA ASP A 19 -9.47 -14.87 -1.47
C ASP A 19 -8.75 -16.21 -1.70
N LYS A 20 -9.51 -17.31 -1.78
CA LYS A 20 -8.97 -18.67 -1.96
C LYS A 20 -8.69 -19.03 -3.42
N ASP A 21 -9.04 -18.15 -4.36
CA ASP A 21 -8.79 -18.40 -5.77
C ASP A 21 -7.27 -18.48 -6.05
N LYS A 22 -6.89 -19.40 -6.92
CA LYS A 22 -5.48 -19.59 -7.31
C LYS A 22 -4.88 -18.37 -8.04
N GLN A 23 -5.73 -17.53 -8.61
CA GLN A 23 -5.34 -16.29 -9.27
C GLN A 23 -5.59 -15.05 -8.39
N ALA A 24 -5.85 -15.25 -7.09
CA ALA A 24 -5.96 -14.15 -6.15
C ALA A 24 -4.62 -13.43 -5.99
N PHE A 25 -4.67 -12.12 -5.86
CA PHE A 25 -3.54 -11.27 -5.49
C PHE A 25 -4.02 -10.26 -4.44
N GLU A 26 -3.10 -9.76 -3.62
CA GLU A 26 -3.41 -8.76 -2.61
C GLU A 26 -2.13 -8.10 -2.10
N HIS A 27 -2.13 -6.76 -2.05
CA HIS A 27 -1.00 -6.00 -1.55
C HIS A 27 -1.40 -4.66 -0.93
N TRP A 28 -0.65 -4.26 0.09
CA TRP A 28 -0.70 -2.95 0.73
C TRP A 28 0.50 -2.14 0.25
N TYR A 29 0.20 -1.03 -0.40
CA TYR A 29 1.16 -0.09 -0.96
C TYR A 29 1.28 1.13 -0.06
N PHE A 30 2.52 1.54 0.22
CA PHE A 30 2.85 2.76 0.93
C PHE A 30 3.93 3.49 0.16
N ASP A 31 3.80 4.80 0.03
CA ASP A 31 4.90 5.63 -0.43
C ASP A 31 5.05 6.90 0.41
N ALA A 32 6.25 7.42 0.46
CA ALA A 32 6.58 8.67 1.12
C ALA A 32 7.53 9.51 0.26
N HIS A 33 7.14 10.74 -0.01
CA HIS A 33 7.99 11.80 -0.52
C HIS A 33 8.57 12.55 0.66
N LEU A 34 9.86 12.33 0.91
CA LEU A 34 10.57 12.85 2.08
C LEU A 34 11.05 14.28 1.84
N ASP A 35 11.13 15.07 2.90
CA ASP A 35 11.54 16.48 2.85
C ASP A 35 13.00 16.65 2.39
N ASP A 36 13.83 15.60 2.49
CA ASP A 36 15.20 15.56 1.98
C ASP A 36 15.28 15.21 0.48
N GLY A 37 14.13 15.09 -0.19
CA GLY A 37 13.99 14.81 -1.63
C GLY A 37 14.07 13.34 -2.01
N ARG A 38 14.24 12.43 -1.07
CA ARG A 38 14.12 10.98 -1.32
C ARG A 38 12.66 10.57 -1.47
N ILE A 39 12.41 9.50 -2.23
CA ILE A 39 11.10 8.84 -2.27
C ILE A 39 11.30 7.39 -1.85
N VAL A 40 10.44 6.94 -0.95
CA VAL A 40 10.39 5.55 -0.50
C VAL A 40 9.08 4.93 -0.96
N VAL A 41 9.14 3.70 -1.46
CA VAL A 41 7.97 2.86 -1.71
C VAL A 41 8.15 1.55 -0.96
N VAL A 42 7.12 1.14 -0.24
CA VAL A 42 7.06 -0.18 0.42
C VAL A 42 5.77 -0.87 0.02
N MET A 43 5.90 -2.13 -0.40
CA MET A 43 4.74 -2.97 -0.71
C MET A 43 4.85 -4.28 0.07
N LEU A 44 3.84 -4.55 0.90
CA LEU A 44 3.67 -5.86 1.53
C LEU A 44 2.57 -6.59 0.77
N GLN A 45 2.85 -7.81 0.36
CA GLN A 45 1.98 -8.60 -0.51
C GLN A 45 1.66 -9.94 0.18
N SER A 46 0.40 -10.18 0.51
CA SER A 46 -0.03 -11.51 0.97
C SER A 46 0.02 -12.50 -0.18
N ARG A 47 -0.26 -12.02 -1.39
CA ARG A 47 -0.14 -12.77 -2.65
C ARG A 47 0.35 -11.84 -3.76
N GLU A 48 1.61 -11.99 -4.11
CA GLU A 48 2.21 -11.25 -5.22
C GLU A 48 1.54 -11.61 -6.56
N LEU A 49 1.48 -10.65 -7.46
CA LEU A 49 0.66 -10.70 -8.69
C LEU A 49 1.03 -11.84 -9.67
N VAL A 50 2.28 -12.29 -9.68
CA VAL A 50 2.79 -13.29 -10.62
C VAL A 50 3.00 -14.64 -9.94
N ARG A 51 3.77 -14.67 -8.86
CA ARG A 51 4.16 -15.90 -8.15
C ARG A 51 3.14 -16.37 -7.13
N ARG A 52 2.20 -15.48 -6.76
CA ARG A 52 1.13 -15.78 -5.79
C ARG A 52 1.65 -16.22 -4.41
N LYS A 53 2.79 -15.68 -4.03
CA LYS A 53 3.44 -15.91 -2.73
C LYS A 53 3.51 -14.62 -1.93
N PRO A 54 3.67 -14.70 -0.61
CA PRO A 54 3.98 -13.53 0.18
C PRO A 54 5.26 -12.86 -0.31
N GLY A 55 5.27 -11.54 -0.32
CA GLY A 55 6.42 -10.76 -0.79
C GLY A 55 6.51 -9.40 -0.13
N VAL A 56 7.73 -8.87 -0.11
CA VAL A 56 8.00 -7.51 0.35
C VAL A 56 8.89 -6.82 -0.68
N GLU A 57 8.45 -5.65 -1.11
CA GLU A 57 9.22 -4.78 -1.99
C GLU A 57 9.55 -3.47 -1.27
N ILE A 58 10.80 -3.02 -1.42
CA ILE A 58 11.26 -1.71 -0.95
C ILE A 58 11.97 -1.03 -2.11
N HIS A 59 11.55 0.19 -2.43
CA HIS A 59 12.22 1.04 -3.41
C HIS A 59 12.62 2.34 -2.74
N LEU A 60 13.85 2.76 -2.98
CA LEU A 60 14.38 4.06 -2.56
C LEU A 60 14.88 4.81 -3.79
N TYR A 61 14.32 5.97 -4.04
CA TYR A 61 14.76 6.91 -5.06
C TYR A 61 15.46 8.07 -4.39
N THR A 62 16.60 8.47 -4.93
CA THR A 62 17.38 9.60 -4.43
C THR A 62 17.25 10.83 -5.33
N PRO A 63 17.49 12.06 -4.83
CA PRO A 63 17.35 13.29 -5.60
C PRO A 63 18.22 13.35 -6.86
N ASP A 64 19.34 12.61 -6.91
CA ASP A 64 20.22 12.50 -8.07
C ASP A 64 19.72 11.49 -9.13
N GLY A 65 18.49 10.99 -8.96
CA GLY A 65 17.83 10.08 -9.90
C GLY A 65 18.24 8.60 -9.79
N LYS A 66 19.04 8.25 -8.80
CA LYS A 66 19.37 6.84 -8.55
C LYS A 66 18.20 6.13 -7.89
N ARG A 67 18.09 4.83 -8.20
CA ARG A 67 17.11 3.92 -7.61
C ARG A 67 17.81 2.73 -7.00
N ARG A 68 17.43 2.41 -5.77
CA ARG A 68 17.73 1.11 -5.14
C ARG A 68 16.42 0.38 -4.95
N GLU A 69 16.42 -0.90 -5.18
CA GLU A 69 15.23 -1.73 -5.01
C GLU A 69 15.60 -3.08 -4.42
N SER A 70 14.69 -3.62 -3.66
CA SER A 70 14.73 -4.99 -3.17
C SER A 70 13.35 -5.60 -3.25
N ASN A 71 13.26 -6.82 -3.77
CA ASN A 71 12.04 -7.62 -3.85
C ASN A 71 12.36 -9.02 -3.34
N ARG A 72 11.75 -9.42 -2.23
CA ARG A 72 11.93 -10.72 -1.59
C ARG A 72 10.60 -11.44 -1.45
N HIS A 73 10.61 -12.73 -1.78
CA HIS A 73 9.47 -13.62 -1.55
C HIS A 73 9.67 -14.42 -0.28
N HIS A 74 8.57 -14.69 0.38
CA HIS A 74 8.50 -15.43 1.63
C HIS A 74 7.57 -16.63 1.49
N THR A 75 7.50 -17.45 2.52
CA THR A 75 6.57 -18.58 2.62
C THR A 75 5.30 -18.17 3.35
N ASP A 76 4.21 -18.91 3.13
CA ASP A 76 2.96 -18.68 3.86
C ASP A 76 3.14 -18.83 5.39
N ALA A 77 4.09 -19.65 5.84
CA ALA A 77 4.41 -19.84 7.25
C ALA A 77 5.08 -18.61 7.91
N GLU A 78 5.67 -17.72 7.13
CA GLU A 78 6.28 -16.48 7.59
C GLU A 78 5.30 -15.30 7.59
N MET A 79 4.05 -15.52 7.19
CA MET A 79 3.05 -14.48 7.06
C MET A 79 1.91 -14.64 8.07
N THR A 80 1.51 -13.51 8.66
CA THR A 80 0.28 -13.38 9.43
C THR A 80 -0.45 -12.11 8.99
N VAL A 81 -1.76 -12.20 8.76
CA VAL A 81 -2.59 -11.06 8.36
C VAL A 81 -3.90 -11.07 9.13
N SER A 82 -4.44 -9.90 9.41
CA SER A 82 -5.76 -9.73 10.05
C SER A 82 -6.83 -9.40 9.02
N THR A 83 -8.03 -9.93 9.21
CA THR A 83 -9.24 -9.57 8.44
C THR A 83 -10.08 -8.48 9.09
N GLU A 84 -9.64 -7.94 10.24
CA GLU A 84 -10.37 -6.92 10.99
C GLU A 84 -9.84 -5.52 10.74
N LYS A 85 -8.54 -5.40 10.55
CA LYS A 85 -7.83 -4.14 10.28
C LYS A 85 -6.53 -4.42 9.56
N VAL A 86 -5.87 -3.39 9.04
CA VAL A 86 -4.49 -3.54 8.52
C VAL A 86 -3.59 -4.00 9.67
N ASP A 87 -3.19 -5.25 9.61
CA ASP A 87 -2.14 -5.86 10.42
C ASP A 87 -1.54 -6.98 9.58
N VAL A 88 -0.46 -6.65 8.90
CA VAL A 88 0.25 -7.50 7.96
C VAL A 88 1.65 -7.70 8.50
N GLN A 89 2.00 -8.94 8.74
CA GLN A 89 3.34 -9.35 9.18
C GLN A 89 3.89 -10.34 8.15
N ILE A 90 5.04 -10.07 7.59
CA ILE A 90 5.74 -10.97 6.66
C ILE A 90 7.19 -11.05 7.13
N ALA A 91 7.60 -12.17 7.72
CA ALA A 91 8.87 -12.33 8.41
C ALA A 91 9.07 -11.22 9.48
N HIS A 92 10.06 -10.36 9.29
CA HIS A 92 10.32 -9.21 10.18
C HIS A 92 9.77 -7.88 9.66
N HIS A 93 9.02 -7.91 8.57
CA HIS A 93 8.38 -6.73 7.98
C HIS A 93 6.93 -6.61 8.44
N SER A 94 6.44 -5.39 8.55
CA SER A 94 5.06 -5.16 8.99
C SER A 94 4.44 -3.88 8.40
N ALA A 95 3.12 -3.92 8.23
CA ALA A 95 2.26 -2.75 8.04
C ALA A 95 1.06 -2.88 8.97
N VAL A 96 0.85 -1.91 9.85
CA VAL A 96 -0.15 -2.01 10.92
C VAL A 96 -0.93 -0.69 11.05
N LEU A 97 -2.26 -0.78 11.16
CA LEU A 97 -3.10 0.30 11.70
C LEU A 97 -2.87 0.35 13.22
N VAL A 98 -2.07 1.31 13.67
CA VAL A 98 -1.66 1.41 15.08
C VAL A 98 -2.60 2.26 15.91
N ASP A 99 -3.28 3.25 15.30
CA ASP A 99 -4.18 4.16 15.99
C ASP A 99 -5.23 4.74 15.04
N VAL A 100 -6.25 5.39 15.60
CA VAL A 100 -7.22 6.26 14.92
C VAL A 100 -7.36 7.52 15.73
N VAL A 101 -6.85 8.63 15.20
CA VAL A 101 -6.85 9.94 15.85
C VAL A 101 -7.85 10.86 15.14
N ASP A 102 -8.84 11.38 15.87
CA ASP A 102 -9.90 12.22 15.31
C ASP A 102 -10.62 11.61 14.08
N GLY A 103 -10.79 10.28 14.10
CA GLY A 103 -11.40 9.53 13.00
C GLY A 103 -10.47 9.24 11.82
N LEU A 104 -9.21 9.67 11.88
CA LEU A 104 -8.21 9.45 10.82
C LEU A 104 -7.24 8.35 11.21
N PRO A 105 -6.92 7.41 10.30
CA PRO A 105 -6.05 6.29 10.60
C PRO A 105 -4.58 6.71 10.72
N VAL A 106 -3.87 6.01 11.61
CA VAL A 106 -2.42 6.09 11.74
C VAL A 106 -1.82 4.72 11.45
N TYR A 107 -1.00 4.64 10.41
CA TYR A 107 -0.32 3.40 10.02
C TYR A 107 1.15 3.46 10.37
N ARG A 108 1.73 2.32 10.77
CA ARG A 108 3.17 2.16 10.89
C ARG A 108 3.66 1.07 9.96
N VAL A 109 4.71 1.37 9.20
CA VAL A 109 5.33 0.45 8.25
C VAL A 109 6.78 0.24 8.63
N LYS A 110 7.17 -1.03 8.76
CA LYS A 110 8.55 -1.45 8.99
C LYS A 110 8.97 -2.44 7.93
N ALA A 111 10.04 -2.15 7.23
CA ALA A 111 10.64 -3.07 6.28
C ALA A 111 12.13 -2.84 6.22
N GLN A 112 12.91 -3.94 6.11
CA GLN A 112 14.35 -3.86 5.98
C GLN A 112 14.88 -5.07 5.22
N GLN A 113 15.52 -4.83 4.09
CA GLN A 113 16.17 -5.88 3.29
C GLN A 113 17.20 -5.26 2.33
N ASP A 114 18.24 -6.02 2.01
CA ASP A 114 19.28 -5.66 1.01
C ASP A 114 19.89 -4.26 1.23
N GLY A 115 20.15 -3.89 2.49
CA GLY A 115 20.76 -2.62 2.85
C GLY A 115 19.84 -1.41 2.78
N ILE A 116 18.51 -1.61 2.56
CA ILE A 116 17.48 -0.57 2.62
C ILE A 116 16.53 -0.89 3.76
N GLY A 117 16.24 0.09 4.62
CA GLY A 117 15.27 -0.07 5.69
C GLY A 117 14.42 1.16 5.92
N VAL A 118 13.20 0.95 6.42
CA VAL A 118 12.29 1.99 6.85
C VAL A 118 11.57 1.60 8.14
N ASP A 119 11.32 2.57 8.98
CA ASP A 119 10.37 2.52 10.09
C ASP A 119 9.61 3.85 10.07
N LEU A 120 8.47 3.86 9.38
CA LEU A 120 7.71 5.07 9.07
C LEU A 120 6.31 5.02 9.67
N THR A 121 5.86 6.15 10.22
CA THR A 121 4.49 6.36 10.67
C THR A 121 3.79 7.32 9.74
N PHE A 122 2.61 6.92 9.26
CA PHE A 122 1.75 7.66 8.34
C PHE A 122 0.53 8.16 9.15
N HIS A 123 0.44 9.45 9.39
CA HIS A 123 -0.70 10.09 10.02
C HIS A 123 -1.63 10.63 8.92
N ALA A 124 -2.74 9.96 8.66
CA ALA A 124 -3.68 10.42 7.65
C ALA A 124 -4.19 11.84 7.96
N GLU A 125 -4.26 12.69 6.95
CA GLU A 125 -4.75 14.07 7.03
C GLU A 125 -6.14 14.23 6.44
N VAL A 126 -6.61 13.21 5.70
CA VAL A 126 -7.95 13.13 5.11
C VAL A 126 -8.52 11.71 5.27
N PRO A 127 -9.86 11.56 5.32
CA PRO A 127 -10.47 10.25 5.51
C PRO A 127 -10.11 9.25 4.40
N PRO A 128 -10.07 7.95 4.71
CA PRO A 128 -9.98 6.88 3.72
C PRO A 128 -11.13 6.94 2.71
N TRP A 129 -10.89 6.43 1.51
CA TRP A 129 -11.88 6.40 0.46
C TRP A 129 -11.80 5.12 -0.37
N MET A 130 -12.93 4.65 -0.87
CA MET A 130 -13.00 3.65 -1.94
C MET A 130 -14.26 3.82 -2.78
N PRO A 131 -14.27 3.46 -4.08
CA PRO A 131 -15.46 3.50 -4.92
C PRO A 131 -16.40 2.34 -4.53
N GLY A 132 -17.60 2.64 -4.04
CA GLY A 132 -18.60 1.65 -3.65
C GLY A 132 -18.04 0.57 -2.71
N ARG A 133 -17.90 -0.66 -3.22
CA ARG A 133 -17.26 -1.79 -2.52
C ARG A 133 -15.77 -1.95 -2.83
N GLY A 134 -15.17 -0.98 -3.47
CA GLY A 134 -13.79 -1.02 -3.92
C GLY A 134 -13.55 -1.85 -5.19
N GLN A 135 -14.53 -2.60 -5.70
CA GLN A 135 -14.34 -3.58 -6.77
C GLN A 135 -14.76 -3.06 -8.14
N THR A 136 -13.87 -3.21 -9.11
CA THR A 136 -14.16 -3.13 -10.54
C THR A 136 -14.15 -4.54 -11.14
N ARG A 137 -15.28 -4.99 -11.68
CA ARG A 137 -15.41 -6.33 -12.25
C ARG A 137 -15.22 -6.30 -13.75
N TYR A 138 -14.40 -7.22 -14.25
CA TYR A 138 -14.15 -7.43 -15.67
C TYR A 138 -14.93 -8.63 -16.23
N THR A 139 -15.11 -9.67 -15.40
CA THR A 139 -15.91 -10.85 -15.71
C THR A 139 -16.70 -11.28 -14.46
N SER A 140 -17.45 -12.36 -14.55
CA SER A 140 -18.15 -12.94 -13.39
C SER A 140 -17.19 -13.38 -12.27
N ARG A 141 -15.93 -13.68 -12.60
CA ARG A 141 -14.90 -14.13 -11.65
C ARG A 141 -13.82 -13.09 -11.41
N GLU A 142 -13.35 -12.44 -12.48
CA GLU A 142 -12.19 -11.58 -12.44
C GLU A 142 -12.55 -10.15 -12.03
N TYR A 143 -11.84 -9.63 -11.05
CA TYR A 143 -12.03 -8.28 -10.53
C TYR A 143 -10.72 -7.70 -9.99
N PHE A 144 -10.65 -6.41 -9.98
CA PHE A 144 -9.66 -5.61 -9.26
C PHE A 144 -10.36 -4.75 -8.23
N ALA A 145 -9.82 -4.68 -7.04
CA ALA A 145 -10.35 -3.86 -5.98
C ALA A 145 -9.32 -2.86 -5.46
N TRP A 146 -9.80 -1.70 -5.01
CA TRP A 146 -8.99 -0.60 -4.58
C TRP A 146 -9.62 0.10 -3.38
N CYS A 147 -8.86 0.20 -2.30
CA CYS A 147 -9.17 0.98 -1.11
C CYS A 147 -8.03 1.95 -0.84
N VAL A 148 -8.30 3.24 -0.82
CA VAL A 148 -7.32 4.27 -0.48
C VAL A 148 -7.38 4.50 1.02
N GLY A 149 -6.48 3.85 1.76
CA GLY A 149 -6.47 3.86 3.22
C GLY A 149 -5.95 5.18 3.82
N ALA A 150 -5.02 5.86 3.13
CA ALA A 150 -4.57 7.20 3.48
C ALA A 150 -4.31 7.99 2.18
N PRO A 151 -5.32 8.73 1.68
CA PRO A 151 -5.18 9.53 0.46
C PRO A 151 -4.07 10.58 0.55
N ARG A 152 -3.84 11.11 1.74
CA ARG A 152 -2.76 12.03 2.09
C ARG A 152 -2.40 11.82 3.55
N ALA A 153 -1.12 11.73 3.84
CA ALA A 153 -0.61 11.56 5.19
C ALA A 153 0.64 12.42 5.43
N ARG A 154 0.79 12.93 6.66
CA ARG A 154 2.08 13.36 7.18
C ARG A 154 2.86 12.11 7.56
N VAL A 155 4.14 12.08 7.20
CA VAL A 155 5.01 10.94 7.47
C VAL A 155 6.18 11.37 8.34
N GLU A 156 6.52 10.54 9.29
CA GLU A 156 7.72 10.68 10.12
C GLU A 156 8.30 9.31 10.47
N GLY A 157 9.59 9.27 10.79
CA GLY A 157 10.26 8.02 11.17
C GLY A 157 11.72 8.01 10.78
N THR A 158 12.20 6.87 10.31
CA THR A 158 13.59 6.67 9.92
C THR A 158 13.72 5.92 8.60
N VAL A 159 14.78 6.25 7.85
CA VAL A 159 15.26 5.49 6.70
C VAL A 159 16.69 5.02 6.99
N THR A 160 16.95 3.75 6.72
CA THR A 160 18.27 3.12 6.84
C THR A 160 18.82 2.80 5.46
N VAL A 161 20.06 3.18 5.21
CA VAL A 161 20.79 2.84 3.97
C VAL A 161 22.18 2.32 4.36
N ASP A 162 22.48 1.07 3.98
CA ASP A 162 23.75 0.42 4.25
C ASP A 162 24.19 0.46 5.74
N GLY A 163 23.21 0.38 6.64
CA GLY A 163 23.42 0.40 8.10
C GLY A 163 23.37 1.79 8.73
N GLU A 164 23.40 2.86 7.94
CA GLU A 164 23.24 4.22 8.44
C GLU A 164 21.75 4.59 8.50
N THR A 165 21.29 4.95 9.70
CA THR A 165 19.90 5.31 9.96
C THR A 165 19.78 6.82 10.20
N ALA A 166 18.88 7.47 9.48
CA ALA A 166 18.59 8.90 9.61
C ALA A 166 17.09 9.13 9.88
N PRO A 167 16.73 10.12 10.74
CA PRO A 167 15.36 10.55 10.89
C PRO A 167 14.87 11.25 9.62
N VAL A 168 13.59 11.08 9.32
CA VAL A 168 12.95 11.67 8.14
C VAL A 168 11.54 12.16 8.47
N THR A 169 11.11 13.18 7.72
CA THR A 169 9.72 13.64 7.63
C THR A 169 9.33 13.77 6.16
N GLY A 170 8.03 13.88 5.90
CA GLY A 170 7.53 14.06 4.54
C GLY A 170 6.04 13.89 4.42
N ARG A 171 5.57 13.68 3.18
CA ARG A 171 4.18 13.39 2.84
C ARG A 171 4.07 12.02 2.21
N GLY A 172 3.01 11.28 2.54
CA GLY A 172 2.82 9.94 2.06
C GLY A 172 1.40 9.62 1.65
N TYR A 173 1.28 8.39 1.16
CA TYR A 173 0.08 7.79 0.64
C TYR A 173 0.05 6.30 0.98
N HIS A 174 -1.16 5.78 1.18
CA HIS A 174 -1.37 4.35 1.34
C HIS A 174 -2.63 3.91 0.62
N ASP A 175 -2.52 2.83 -0.15
CA ASP A 175 -3.66 2.09 -0.65
C ASP A 175 -3.49 0.57 -0.48
N HIS A 176 -4.60 -0.12 -0.65
CA HIS A 176 -4.71 -1.56 -0.61
C HIS A 176 -5.41 -2.03 -1.88
N ASN A 177 -4.79 -2.97 -2.56
CA ASN A 177 -5.29 -3.55 -3.78
C ASN A 177 -5.40 -5.07 -3.65
N TRP A 178 -6.54 -5.62 -4.08
CA TRP A 178 -6.75 -7.05 -4.11
C TRP A 178 -7.63 -7.44 -5.29
N GLY A 179 -7.66 -8.70 -5.63
CA GLY A 179 -8.51 -9.18 -6.70
C GLY A 179 -8.21 -10.60 -7.13
N VAL A 180 -8.87 -10.99 -8.20
CA VAL A 180 -8.72 -12.29 -8.84
C VAL A 180 -8.55 -12.10 -10.34
N GLY A 181 -7.58 -12.76 -10.92
CA GLY A 181 -7.37 -12.82 -12.36
C GLY A 181 -5.93 -12.56 -12.81
N ASP A 182 -5.69 -12.76 -14.09
CA ASP A 182 -4.45 -12.36 -14.75
C ASP A 182 -4.56 -10.91 -15.22
N MET A 183 -4.13 -9.99 -14.34
CA MET A 183 -4.23 -8.55 -14.60
C MET A 183 -3.47 -8.14 -15.86
N LYS A 184 -2.37 -8.80 -16.22
CA LYS A 184 -1.63 -8.53 -17.46
C LYS A 184 -2.41 -8.86 -18.73
N ARG A 185 -3.35 -9.79 -18.63
CA ARG A 185 -4.25 -10.15 -19.73
C ARG A 185 -5.47 -9.23 -19.80
N ILE A 186 -5.94 -8.75 -18.66
CA ILE A 186 -7.18 -7.99 -18.53
C ILE A 186 -6.93 -6.50 -18.76
N ILE A 187 -5.81 -5.99 -18.28
CA ILE A 187 -5.47 -4.57 -18.29
C ILE A 187 -4.36 -4.34 -19.31
N SER A 188 -4.67 -3.58 -20.37
CA SER A 188 -3.70 -3.23 -21.40
C SER A 188 -2.84 -2.04 -21.01
N LYS A 189 -3.43 -1.08 -20.30
CA LYS A 189 -2.74 0.11 -19.79
C LYS A 189 -3.30 0.54 -18.45
N TRP A 190 -2.42 1.08 -17.62
CA TRP A 190 -2.73 1.63 -16.33
C TRP A 190 -2.09 3.01 -16.18
N TYR A 191 -2.90 4.01 -15.87
CA TYR A 191 -2.44 5.34 -15.50
C TYR A 191 -2.93 5.65 -14.10
N TRP A 192 -2.03 5.96 -13.22
CA TRP A 192 -2.32 6.36 -11.85
C TRP A 192 -1.48 7.56 -11.48
N GLY A 193 -2.05 8.46 -10.71
CA GLY A 193 -1.31 9.59 -10.21
C GLY A 193 -2.08 10.35 -9.15
N ARG A 194 -1.38 11.26 -8.53
CA ARG A 194 -1.94 12.16 -7.53
C ARG A 194 -1.32 13.55 -7.60
N LEU A 195 -2.08 14.53 -7.18
CA LEU A 195 -1.67 15.92 -7.05
C LEU A 195 -2.16 16.45 -5.71
N TYR A 196 -1.28 17.10 -5.00
CA TYR A 196 -1.60 17.78 -3.75
C TYR A 196 -1.41 19.29 -3.91
N THR A 197 -2.42 20.05 -3.48
CA THR A 197 -2.32 21.47 -3.19
C THR A 197 -2.60 21.69 -1.70
N ASP A 198 -2.56 22.93 -1.24
CA ASP A 198 -2.89 23.23 0.17
C ASP A 198 -4.36 22.90 0.50
N GLU A 199 -5.26 23.01 -0.49
CA GLU A 199 -6.70 22.84 -0.32
C GLU A 199 -7.22 21.51 -0.88
N LEU A 200 -6.50 20.86 -1.81
CA LEU A 200 -7.01 19.73 -2.58
C LEU A 200 -6.03 18.57 -2.62
N SER A 201 -6.55 17.36 -2.47
CA SER A 201 -5.87 16.12 -2.80
C SER A 201 -6.61 15.44 -3.94
N LEU A 202 -6.01 15.39 -5.12
CA LEU A 202 -6.55 14.70 -6.29
C LEU A 202 -5.83 13.38 -6.48
N ILE A 203 -6.57 12.28 -6.56
CA ILE A 203 -6.07 10.97 -6.91
C ILE A 203 -6.88 10.47 -8.09
N TYR A 204 -6.21 9.98 -9.12
CA TYR A 204 -6.88 9.43 -10.29
C TYR A 204 -6.28 8.08 -10.69
N ALA A 205 -7.12 7.21 -11.22
CA ALA A 205 -6.72 5.98 -11.90
C ALA A 205 -7.52 5.83 -13.20
N MET A 206 -6.85 5.49 -14.27
CA MET A 206 -7.45 5.15 -15.55
C MET A 206 -6.91 3.80 -15.99
N VAL A 207 -7.80 2.91 -16.39
CA VAL A 207 -7.48 1.54 -16.80
C VAL A 207 -8.10 1.28 -18.16
N GLU A 208 -7.30 0.76 -19.12
CA GLU A 208 -7.73 0.33 -20.45
C GLU A 208 -7.58 -1.19 -20.63
#